data_584cf267540a34dd1f8fde90bd7ed89b
#
_entry.id   584cf267540a34dd1f8fde90bd7ed89b
#
_cell.length_a   1.000
_cell.length_b   1.000
_cell.length_c   1.000
_cell.angle_alpha   90.00
_cell.angle_beta   90.00
_cell.angle_gamma   90.00
#
_symmetry.space_group_name_H-M   'P 1'
#
loop_
_entity.id
_entity.type
_entity.pdbx_description
1 polymer ?
#
loop_
_entity_poly.entity_id
_entity_poly.type
_entity_poly.pdbx_seq_one_letter_code
_entity_poly.pdbx_strand_id
1 'polypeptide(L)'
;MPIDQKYEFQKPDALQAADLVRRAMVAWLQAGGTDLPTPASGFKLWKGLGYIVLHGTTGVLAVFRIRPDNLALRRMKRWPAGVEK
;
A
#
# COMPACT_ATOMS: atom_id res chain seq x y z
N MET A 1 -21.62 5.95 -20.98
CA MET A 1 -21.45 5.41 -19.63
C MET A 1 -20.00 5.04 -19.40
N PRO A 2 -19.33 5.72 -18.51
CA PRO A 2 -17.90 5.44 -18.29
C PRO A 2 -17.72 4.18 -17.45
N ILE A 3 -17.82 3.05 -18.08
CA ILE A 3 -17.63 1.76 -17.43
C ILE A 3 -16.26 1.67 -16.79
N ASP A 4 -15.30 2.34 -17.39
CA ASP A 4 -13.92 2.32 -16.89
C ASP A 4 -13.79 2.79 -15.46
N GLN A 5 -14.68 3.69 -15.03
CA GLN A 5 -14.63 4.21 -13.66
C GLN A 5 -14.91 3.14 -12.62
N LYS A 6 -15.57 2.06 -13.00
CA LYS A 6 -15.80 0.96 -12.07
C LYS A 6 -14.52 0.26 -11.69
N TYR A 7 -13.52 0.30 -12.56
CA TYR A 7 -12.28 -0.44 -12.37
C TYR A 7 -11.14 0.44 -11.89
N GLU A 8 -11.35 1.75 -11.87
CA GLU A 8 -10.34 2.63 -11.33
C GLU A 8 -10.34 2.56 -9.82
N PHE A 9 -9.13 2.41 -9.26
CA PHE A 9 -8.98 2.48 -7.82
C PHE A 9 -9.28 3.90 -7.35
N GLN A 10 -10.20 4.04 -6.41
CA GLN A 10 -10.54 5.34 -5.86
C GLN A 10 -9.55 5.68 -4.74
N LYS A 11 -8.88 6.83 -4.89
CA LYS A 11 -7.92 7.26 -3.88
C LYS A 11 -8.60 7.41 -2.53
N PRO A 12 -8.09 6.76 -1.47
CA PRO A 12 -8.69 6.89 -0.15
C PRO A 12 -8.46 8.30 0.40
N ASP A 13 -9.35 8.73 1.29
CA ASP A 13 -9.13 9.99 2.00
C ASP A 13 -8.00 9.81 3.03
N ALA A 14 -7.65 10.91 3.71
CA ALA A 14 -6.51 10.91 4.63
C ALA A 14 -6.68 9.90 5.77
N LEU A 15 -7.89 9.77 6.31
CA LEU A 15 -8.15 8.84 7.41
C LEU A 15 -8.09 7.39 6.93
N GLN A 16 -8.63 7.12 5.77
CA GLN A 16 -8.56 5.77 5.18
C GLN A 16 -7.13 5.40 4.86
N ALA A 17 -6.36 6.32 4.29
CA ALA A 17 -4.96 6.06 3.97
C ALA A 17 -4.17 5.76 5.24
N ALA A 18 -4.38 6.53 6.31
CA ALA A 18 -3.69 6.29 7.58
C ALA A 18 -4.04 4.94 8.16
N ASP A 19 -5.31 4.53 8.08
CA ASP A 19 -5.73 3.23 8.57
C ASP A 19 -5.10 2.09 7.75
N LEU A 20 -5.04 2.26 6.44
CA LEU A 20 -4.41 1.26 5.57
C LEU A 20 -2.93 1.10 5.90
N VAL A 21 -2.23 2.21 6.10
CA VAL A 21 -0.82 2.18 6.49
C VAL A 21 -0.64 1.47 7.82
N ARG A 22 -1.48 1.79 8.80
CA ARG A 22 -1.42 1.15 10.12
C ARG A 22 -1.63 -0.36 10.01
N ARG A 23 -2.61 -0.78 9.21
CA ARG A 23 -2.87 -2.22 9.02
C ARG A 23 -1.70 -2.91 8.34
N ALA A 24 -1.06 -2.23 7.38
CA ALA A 24 0.12 -2.78 6.71
C ALA A 24 1.28 -2.93 7.69
N MET A 25 1.47 -1.95 8.57
CA MET A 25 2.52 -2.03 9.60
C MET A 25 2.29 -3.20 10.55
N VAL A 26 1.04 -3.39 10.99
CA VAL A 26 0.71 -4.50 11.87
C VAL A 26 0.99 -5.83 11.16
N ALA A 27 0.58 -5.95 9.90
CA ALA A 27 0.82 -7.17 9.13
C ALA A 27 2.33 -7.43 8.97
N TRP A 28 3.12 -6.38 8.74
CA TRP A 28 4.56 -6.48 8.64
C TRP A 28 5.17 -7.03 9.92
N LEU A 29 4.78 -6.48 11.06
CA LEU A 29 5.31 -6.92 12.35
C LEU A 29 4.87 -8.34 12.70
N GLN A 30 3.63 -8.68 12.41
CA GLN A 30 3.11 -10.02 12.67
C GLN A 30 3.79 -11.08 11.81
N ALA A 31 4.26 -10.69 10.63
CA ALA A 31 4.97 -11.60 9.74
C ALA A 31 6.45 -11.76 10.09
N GLY A 32 6.90 -11.16 11.19
CA GLY A 32 8.28 -11.28 11.64
C GLY A 32 9.18 -10.13 11.23
N GLY A 33 8.62 -9.04 10.73
CA GLY A 33 9.41 -7.86 10.39
C GLY A 33 10.04 -7.25 11.61
N THR A 34 11.34 -6.93 11.54
CA THR A 34 12.08 -6.39 12.67
C THR A 34 12.36 -4.90 12.53
N ASP A 35 12.45 -4.40 11.30
CA ASP A 35 12.67 -2.98 11.07
C ASP A 35 11.38 -2.21 11.26
N LEU A 36 11.48 -1.02 11.82
CA LEU A 36 10.32 -0.17 12.00
C LEU A 36 10.09 0.68 10.74
N PRO A 37 8.84 0.68 10.21
CA PRO A 37 8.54 1.57 9.09
C PRO A 37 8.72 3.03 9.47
N THR A 38 9.23 3.81 8.52
CA THR A 38 9.46 5.24 8.71
C THR A 38 8.23 6.05 8.28
N PRO A 39 8.16 7.35 8.63
CA PRO A 39 7.08 8.23 8.16
C PRO A 39 7.01 8.37 6.64
N ALA A 40 8.03 7.93 5.91
CA ALA A 40 7.98 7.92 4.44
C ALA A 40 7.02 6.86 3.90
N SER A 41 6.59 5.90 4.75
CA SER A 41 5.63 4.88 4.38
C SER A 41 4.28 5.53 4.05
N GLY A 42 3.59 5.01 3.05
CA GLY A 42 2.31 5.58 2.72
C GLY A 42 1.65 4.97 1.50
N PHE A 43 0.56 5.61 1.10
CA PHE A 43 -0.22 5.22 -0.05
C PHE A 43 0.47 5.63 -1.34
N LYS A 44 0.41 4.75 -2.34
CA LYS A 44 0.95 5.03 -3.66
C LYS A 44 -0.03 4.56 -4.72
N LEU A 45 -0.35 5.44 -5.66
CA LEU A 45 -1.14 5.08 -6.83
C LEU A 45 -0.18 4.87 -8.00
N TRP A 46 -0.28 3.72 -8.65
CA TRP A 46 0.56 3.42 -9.80
C TRP A 46 -0.24 2.64 -10.82
N LYS A 47 -0.34 3.20 -12.03
CA LYS A 47 -1.09 2.62 -13.16
C LYS A 47 -2.50 2.20 -12.75
N GLY A 48 -3.20 3.09 -12.04
CA GLY A 48 -4.59 2.85 -11.63
C GLY A 48 -4.78 1.90 -10.48
N LEU A 49 -3.69 1.38 -9.90
CA LEU A 49 -3.75 0.46 -8.77
C LEU A 49 -3.23 1.14 -7.51
N GLY A 50 -3.84 0.83 -6.38
CA GLY A 50 -3.45 1.38 -5.09
C GLY A 50 -2.52 0.45 -4.34
N TYR A 51 -1.51 1.03 -3.71
CA TYR A 51 -0.52 0.29 -2.94
C TYR A 51 -0.23 1.01 -1.63
N ILE A 52 0.15 0.23 -0.62
CA ILE A 52 0.79 0.77 0.58
C ILE A 52 2.23 0.32 0.55
N VAL A 53 3.15 1.28 0.61
CA VAL A 53 4.59 1.00 0.57
C VAL A 53 5.16 1.33 1.94
N LEU A 54 5.74 0.34 2.59
CA LEU A 54 6.40 0.53 3.87
C LEU A 54 7.89 0.77 3.62
N HIS A 55 8.35 1.93 4.01
CA HIS A 55 9.76 2.32 3.85
C HIS A 55 10.50 2.17 5.16
N GLY A 56 11.71 1.61 5.08
CA GLY A 56 12.62 1.62 6.20
C GLY A 56 13.75 2.62 5.97
N THR A 57 14.74 2.62 6.85
CA THR A 57 15.87 3.54 6.75
C THR A 57 16.79 3.20 5.58
N THR A 58 16.80 1.95 5.16
CA THR A 58 17.70 1.49 4.09
C THR A 58 16.98 1.12 2.81
N GLY A 59 15.66 1.25 2.75
CA GLY A 59 14.91 0.95 1.55
C GLY A 59 13.51 0.48 1.86
N VAL A 60 12.85 -0.08 0.85
CA VAL A 60 11.50 -0.56 0.97
C VAL A 60 11.47 -1.85 1.78
N LEU A 61 10.63 -1.90 2.80
CA LEU A 61 10.46 -3.08 3.65
C LEU A 61 9.43 -4.04 3.09
N ALA A 62 8.30 -3.51 2.62
CA ALA A 62 7.22 -4.31 2.10
C ALA A 62 6.30 -3.46 1.25
N VAL A 63 5.59 -4.10 0.34
CA VAL A 63 4.57 -3.47 -0.48
C VAL A 63 3.30 -4.30 -0.39
N PHE A 64 2.18 -3.62 -0.17
CA PHE A 64 0.86 -4.24 -0.12
C PHE A 64 0.00 -3.66 -1.21
N ARG A 65 -0.70 -4.51 -1.94
CA ARG A 65 -1.68 -4.07 -2.91
C ARG A 65 -3.03 -3.93 -2.22
N ILE A 66 -3.72 -2.84 -2.52
CA ILE A 66 -5.05 -2.58 -1.95
C ILE A 66 -6.09 -3.09 -2.93
N ARG A 67 -6.98 -3.95 -2.46
CA ARG A 67 -8.09 -4.42 -3.29
C ARG A 67 -9.12 -3.31 -3.40
N PRO A 68 -9.54 -2.96 -4.62
CA PRO A 68 -10.48 -1.84 -4.80
C PRO A 68 -11.89 -2.12 -4.30
N ASP A 69 -12.28 -3.38 -4.19
CA ASP A 69 -13.64 -3.74 -3.80
C ASP A 69 -13.88 -3.66 -2.30
N ASN A 70 -12.88 -3.98 -1.48
CA ASN A 70 -13.07 -4.02 -0.03
C ASN A 70 -11.91 -3.42 0.75
N LEU A 71 -10.95 -2.82 0.07
CA LEU A 71 -9.76 -2.21 0.67
C LEU A 71 -8.91 -3.18 1.49
N ALA A 72 -9.01 -4.48 1.21
CA ALA A 72 -8.16 -5.47 1.85
C ALA A 72 -6.73 -5.34 1.32
N LEU A 73 -5.76 -5.61 2.19
CA LEU A 73 -4.36 -5.54 1.83
C LEU A 73 -3.84 -6.93 1.48
N ARG A 74 -3.07 -7.00 0.41
CA ARG A 74 -2.39 -8.23 0.00
C ARG A 74 -0.91 -7.95 -0.11
N ARG A 75 -0.10 -8.64 0.66
CA ARG A 75 1.35 -8.49 0.58
C ARG A 75 1.85 -9.03 -0.75
N MET A 76 2.70 -8.26 -1.40
CA MET A 76 3.28 -8.64 -2.68
C MET A 76 4.70 -9.16 -2.47
N LYS A 77 5.02 -10.27 -3.15
CA LYS A 77 6.39 -10.77 -3.16
C LYS A 77 7.25 -9.97 -4.13
N ARG A 78 6.64 -9.45 -5.18
CA ARG A 78 7.31 -8.63 -6.18
C ARG A 78 6.39 -7.46 -6.52
N TRP A 79 6.98 -6.33 -6.82
CA TRP A 79 6.24 -5.14 -7.19
C TRP A 79 6.99 -4.36 -8.26
N PRO A 80 6.25 -3.55 -9.05
CA PRO A 80 6.90 -2.72 -10.07
C PRO A 80 7.82 -1.69 -9.42
N ALA A 81 8.96 -1.44 -10.05
CA ALA A 81 9.93 -0.47 -9.52
C ALA A 81 9.32 0.92 -9.38
N GLY A 82 8.37 1.28 -10.24
CA GLY A 82 7.71 2.58 -10.15
C GLY A 82 6.94 2.81 -8.86
N VAL A 83 6.55 1.74 -8.18
CA VAL A 83 5.80 1.85 -6.91
C VAL A 83 6.68 2.37 -5.79
N GLU A 84 7.99 2.13 -5.86
CA GLU A 84 8.91 2.57 -4.82
C GLU A 84 9.26 4.06 -4.91
N LYS A 85 8.95 4.69 -6.04
CA LYS A 85 9.32 6.10 -6.28
C LYS A 85 8.20 7.09 -5.84
#